data_2ab89fbd0774f4ff5eacdae4f4540124
#
_entry.id   2ab89fbd0774f4ff5eacdae4f4540124
#
_cell.length_a   1.000
_cell.length_b   1.000
_cell.length_c   1.000
_cell.angle_alpha   90.00
_cell.angle_beta   90.00
_cell.angle_gamma   90.00
#
_symmetry.space_group_name_H-M   'P 1'
#
loop_
_entity.id
_entity.type
_entity.pdbx_description
1 polymer ?
#
loop_
_entity_poly.entity_id
_entity_poly.type
_entity_poly.pdbx_seq_one_letter_code
_entity_poly.pdbx_strand_id
1 'polypeptide(L)'
;MIDKEEQRQTPYLDAYERYLKENTTVFDVPGHHQGKIRTDFDKIFTHVVYKNDVNCPRGMDNLMHPTGVIKEAQELFAKATGADYCKFLVNGSTSGNLIMLVSSLKANDKIILPRNVHKSVINGLILSGAAPIFLMPEIDKNTEIVNQISFNEWKKAIDSNSDVKAIFIINPTYFGATCDLKKIVHYAHEKNIIVLVDEAHGSHFYFSNKLPMTAMAAGADMSTLSIHKTGGSLTQSSVLLVKGNRVNEFEVNKSFNLITTTSPSSILLASLDAARKFLVFKGSAHLYKAIKLARQAKERIDQIPGFKAHSKD
;
A
#
# COMPACT_ATOMS: atom_id res chain seq x y z
N MET A 1 2.87 20.08 -8.03
CA MET A 1 1.92 20.39 -6.93
C MET A 1 0.64 19.59 -7.19
N ILE A 2 0.01 19.04 -6.14
CA ILE A 2 -1.27 18.34 -6.26
C ILE A 2 -2.35 19.36 -6.64
N ASP A 3 -3.08 19.12 -7.74
CA ASP A 3 -4.26 19.92 -8.09
C ASP A 3 -5.39 19.60 -7.09
N LYS A 4 -5.61 20.51 -6.16
CA LYS A 4 -6.62 20.32 -5.10
C LYS A 4 -8.04 20.33 -5.65
N GLU A 5 -8.33 21.04 -6.74
CA GLU A 5 -9.69 21.06 -7.27
C GLU A 5 -10.06 19.72 -7.89
N GLU A 6 -9.16 19.13 -8.68
CA GLU A 6 -9.32 17.79 -9.22
C GLU A 6 -9.50 16.73 -8.11
N GLN A 7 -8.75 16.86 -7.00
CA GLN A 7 -8.81 15.94 -5.87
C GLN A 7 -10.12 16.01 -5.04
N ARG A 8 -11.02 16.97 -5.31
CA ARG A 8 -12.37 17.01 -4.70
C ARG A 8 -13.27 15.90 -5.21
N GLN A 9 -13.05 15.44 -6.41
CA GLN A 9 -13.82 14.36 -7.03
C GLN A 9 -13.65 13.04 -6.27
N THR A 10 -14.71 12.22 -6.28
CA THR A 10 -14.69 10.85 -5.76
C THR A 10 -15.39 9.93 -6.76
N PRO A 11 -14.74 9.67 -7.93
CA PRO A 11 -15.43 9.05 -9.08
C PRO A 11 -16.08 7.73 -8.75
N TYR A 12 -15.37 6.85 -8.02
CA TYR A 12 -15.91 5.55 -7.64
C TYR A 12 -16.98 5.65 -6.56
N LEU A 13 -16.73 6.45 -5.50
CA LEU A 13 -17.69 6.64 -4.42
C LEU A 13 -18.99 7.28 -4.92
N ASP A 14 -18.88 8.29 -5.81
CA ASP A 14 -20.04 8.98 -6.38
C ASP A 14 -20.85 8.05 -7.30
N ALA A 15 -20.19 7.19 -8.09
CA ALA A 15 -20.84 6.18 -8.92
C ALA A 15 -21.56 5.13 -8.05
N TYR A 16 -20.90 4.69 -6.97
CA TYR A 16 -21.46 3.75 -6.02
C TYR A 16 -22.72 4.31 -5.34
N GLU A 17 -22.68 5.57 -4.91
CA GLU A 17 -23.85 6.25 -4.32
C GLU A 17 -25.01 6.36 -5.32
N ARG A 18 -24.73 6.70 -6.58
CA ARG A 18 -25.74 6.72 -7.64
C ARG A 18 -26.40 5.36 -7.84
N TYR A 19 -25.58 4.30 -8.00
CA TYR A 19 -26.08 2.94 -8.15
C TYR A 19 -27.03 2.52 -7.01
N LEU A 20 -26.66 2.81 -5.76
CA LEU A 20 -27.48 2.48 -4.60
C LEU A 20 -28.83 3.23 -4.58
N LYS A 21 -28.90 4.43 -5.18
CA LYS A 21 -30.14 5.23 -5.29
C LYS A 21 -31.06 4.78 -6.42
N GLU A 22 -30.53 4.13 -7.46
CA GLU A 22 -31.32 3.65 -8.61
C GLU A 22 -32.34 2.56 -8.25
N ASN A 23 -32.16 1.89 -7.11
CA ASN A 23 -33.06 0.82 -6.60
C ASN A 23 -33.41 -0.24 -7.67
N THR A 24 -32.40 -0.67 -8.43
CA THR A 24 -32.55 -1.68 -9.50
C THR A 24 -32.92 -3.04 -8.95
N THR A 25 -33.66 -3.83 -9.72
CA THR A 25 -33.89 -5.26 -9.41
C THR A 25 -32.65 -6.06 -9.77
N VAL A 26 -32.02 -6.70 -8.76
CA VAL A 26 -30.76 -7.42 -8.88
C VAL A 26 -31.03 -8.88 -9.26
N PHE A 27 -30.42 -9.36 -10.35
CA PHE A 27 -30.40 -10.75 -10.81
C PHE A 27 -29.00 -11.36 -10.83
N ASP A 28 -27.99 -10.57 -10.47
CA ASP A 28 -26.57 -10.94 -10.42
C ASP A 28 -26.10 -11.26 -8.99
N VAL A 29 -24.81 -11.49 -8.86
CA VAL A 29 -24.13 -11.69 -7.57
C VAL A 29 -23.94 -10.35 -6.82
N PRO A 30 -23.90 -10.35 -5.47
CA PRO A 30 -23.95 -11.49 -4.56
C PRO A 30 -25.35 -12.11 -4.40
N GLY A 31 -25.40 -13.44 -4.11
CA GLY A 31 -26.64 -14.23 -4.06
C GLY A 31 -27.65 -13.83 -2.98
N HIS A 32 -27.31 -12.92 -2.06
CA HIS A 32 -28.30 -12.34 -1.11
C HIS A 32 -29.18 -11.25 -1.77
N HIS A 33 -28.91 -10.88 -3.03
CA HIS A 33 -29.73 -9.92 -3.81
C HIS A 33 -30.06 -8.64 -3.05
N GLN A 34 -29.02 -7.91 -2.57
CA GLN A 34 -29.15 -6.71 -1.76
C GLN A 34 -29.99 -6.90 -0.49
N GLY A 35 -29.93 -8.08 0.12
CA GLY A 35 -30.58 -8.39 1.38
C GLY A 35 -32.02 -8.88 1.26
N LYS A 36 -32.47 -9.33 0.08
CA LYS A 36 -33.71 -10.11 -0.07
C LYS A 36 -33.59 -11.49 0.60
N ILE A 37 -32.40 -12.09 0.55
CA ILE A 37 -32.04 -13.29 1.33
C ILE A 37 -31.14 -12.83 2.46
N ARG A 38 -31.53 -13.09 3.71
CA ARG A 38 -30.82 -12.68 4.91
C ARG A 38 -30.48 -13.88 5.78
N THR A 39 -29.43 -13.74 6.57
CA THR A 39 -28.95 -14.75 7.51
C THR A 39 -28.90 -14.17 8.91
N ASP A 40 -28.48 -14.95 9.90
CA ASP A 40 -28.25 -14.49 11.27
C ASP A 40 -27.23 -13.36 11.41
N PHE A 41 -26.53 -13.03 10.33
CA PHE A 41 -25.63 -11.87 10.24
C PHE A 41 -26.38 -10.55 10.53
N ASP A 42 -27.67 -10.46 10.18
CA ASP A 42 -28.54 -9.31 10.49
C ASP A 42 -28.69 -9.01 11.99
N LYS A 43 -28.40 -10.00 12.85
CA LYS A 43 -28.45 -9.81 14.31
C LYS A 43 -27.37 -8.87 14.82
N ILE A 44 -26.25 -8.78 14.09
CA ILE A 44 -25.09 -7.96 14.43
C ILE A 44 -25.03 -6.74 13.51
N PHE A 45 -25.19 -6.97 12.20
CA PHE A 45 -25.11 -5.95 11.17
C PHE A 45 -26.50 -5.76 10.58
N THR A 46 -26.98 -4.53 10.51
CA THR A 46 -28.29 -4.23 9.92
C THR A 46 -28.33 -4.62 8.43
N HIS A 47 -29.53 -4.68 7.84
CA HIS A 47 -29.73 -4.94 6.41
C HIS A 47 -28.95 -3.96 5.49
N VAL A 48 -28.47 -2.85 6.01
CA VAL A 48 -27.66 -1.86 5.29
C VAL A 48 -26.39 -2.48 4.70
N VAL A 49 -25.76 -3.43 5.40
CA VAL A 49 -24.54 -4.09 4.89
C VAL A 49 -24.83 -4.88 3.62
N TYR A 50 -25.91 -5.68 3.61
CA TYR A 50 -26.32 -6.43 2.41
C TYR A 50 -26.71 -5.52 1.26
N LYS A 51 -27.40 -4.40 1.54
CA LYS A 51 -27.79 -3.43 0.52
C LYS A 51 -26.57 -2.80 -0.16
N ASN A 52 -25.51 -2.61 0.61
CA ASN A 52 -24.27 -2.00 0.15
C ASN A 52 -23.25 -3.02 -0.39
N ASP A 53 -23.45 -4.32 -0.21
CA ASP A 53 -22.54 -5.33 -0.74
C ASP A 53 -22.93 -5.65 -2.19
N VAL A 54 -22.22 -5.02 -3.12
CA VAL A 54 -22.38 -5.19 -4.56
C VAL A 54 -21.05 -5.52 -5.20
N ASN A 55 -21.07 -6.25 -6.31
CA ASN A 55 -19.86 -6.62 -7.04
C ASN A 55 -19.53 -5.56 -8.11
N CYS A 56 -19.67 -5.87 -9.39
CA CYS A 56 -19.36 -4.98 -10.52
C CYS A 56 -20.61 -4.72 -11.38
N PRO A 57 -21.67 -4.10 -10.83
CA PRO A 57 -22.86 -3.81 -11.61
C PRO A 57 -22.57 -2.75 -12.67
N ARG A 58 -23.51 -2.55 -13.60
CA ARG A 58 -23.40 -1.55 -14.66
C ARG A 58 -23.11 -0.16 -14.06
N GLY A 59 -22.09 0.52 -14.61
CA GLY A 59 -21.67 1.85 -14.16
C GLY A 59 -20.61 1.85 -13.06
N MET A 60 -20.26 0.68 -12.48
CA MET A 60 -19.25 0.56 -11.43
C MET A 60 -17.85 0.18 -11.92
N ASP A 61 -17.68 0.03 -13.24
CA ASP A 61 -16.40 -0.35 -13.85
C ASP A 61 -15.92 -1.77 -13.42
N ASN A 62 -14.80 -2.24 -13.98
CA ASN A 62 -14.21 -3.53 -13.69
C ASN A 62 -12.77 -3.37 -13.20
N LEU A 63 -12.48 -3.84 -12.00
CA LEU A 63 -11.15 -3.69 -11.37
C LEU A 63 -10.03 -4.37 -12.18
N MET A 64 -10.34 -5.47 -12.89
CA MET A 64 -9.37 -6.21 -13.72
C MET A 64 -8.96 -5.44 -14.99
N HIS A 65 -9.88 -4.67 -15.55
CA HIS A 65 -9.71 -3.86 -16.78
C HIS A 65 -10.42 -2.50 -16.61
N PRO A 66 -9.92 -1.63 -15.73
CA PRO A 66 -10.60 -0.38 -15.43
C PRO A 66 -10.52 0.59 -16.63
N THR A 67 -11.68 1.08 -17.05
CA THR A 67 -11.82 2.05 -18.15
C THR A 67 -12.66 3.26 -17.78
N GLY A 68 -13.34 3.23 -16.63
CA GLY A 68 -14.24 4.25 -16.13
C GLY A 68 -13.86 4.69 -14.70
N VAL A 69 -14.84 4.68 -13.81
CA VAL A 69 -14.75 5.29 -12.47
C VAL A 69 -13.67 4.69 -11.56
N ILE A 70 -13.30 3.40 -11.74
CA ILE A 70 -12.16 2.82 -11.02
C ILE A 70 -10.86 3.42 -11.57
N LYS A 71 -10.72 3.51 -12.89
CA LYS A 71 -9.55 4.13 -13.52
C LYS A 71 -9.36 5.56 -13.05
N GLU A 72 -10.43 6.37 -13.10
CA GLU A 72 -10.40 7.76 -12.65
C GLU A 72 -9.99 7.88 -11.17
N ALA A 73 -10.54 7.05 -10.28
CA ALA A 73 -10.17 7.03 -8.87
C ALA A 73 -8.72 6.61 -8.64
N GLN A 74 -8.20 5.65 -9.41
CA GLN A 74 -6.79 5.23 -9.37
C GLN A 74 -5.86 6.34 -9.88
N GLU A 75 -6.22 7.05 -10.94
CA GLU A 75 -5.45 8.19 -11.48
C GLU A 75 -5.37 9.33 -10.45
N LEU A 76 -6.48 9.65 -9.77
CA LEU A 76 -6.49 10.62 -8.69
C LEU A 76 -5.59 10.19 -7.51
N PHE A 77 -5.58 8.89 -7.19
CA PHE A 77 -4.71 8.37 -6.14
C PHE A 77 -3.23 8.45 -6.54
N ALA A 78 -2.90 8.10 -7.77
CA ALA A 78 -1.54 8.23 -8.32
C ALA A 78 -1.05 9.67 -8.27
N LYS A 79 -1.85 10.64 -8.72
CA LYS A 79 -1.55 12.08 -8.64
C LYS A 79 -1.35 12.55 -7.19
N ALA A 80 -2.16 12.07 -6.25
CA ALA A 80 -2.04 12.43 -4.83
C ALA A 80 -0.75 11.92 -4.19
N THR A 81 -0.17 10.84 -4.72
CA THR A 81 1.02 10.19 -4.18
C THR A 81 2.29 10.41 -5.01
N GLY A 82 2.18 11.04 -6.18
CA GLY A 82 3.30 11.27 -7.11
C GLY A 82 3.79 10.01 -7.82
N ALA A 83 2.91 9.00 -7.94
CA ALA A 83 3.10 7.83 -8.79
C ALA A 83 2.67 8.14 -10.23
N ASP A 84 3.15 7.35 -11.19
CA ASP A 84 2.72 7.44 -12.59
C ASP A 84 1.37 6.75 -12.79
N TYR A 85 1.16 5.61 -12.09
CA TYR A 85 -0.15 4.97 -11.99
C TYR A 85 -0.31 4.20 -10.67
N CYS A 86 -1.55 3.87 -10.36
CA CYS A 86 -1.96 3.19 -9.13
C CYS A 86 -2.88 2.01 -9.46
N LYS A 87 -2.80 0.94 -8.67
CA LYS A 87 -3.77 -0.16 -8.66
C LYS A 87 -4.43 -0.25 -7.30
N PHE A 88 -5.75 -0.28 -7.25
CA PHE A 88 -6.49 -0.58 -6.03
C PHE A 88 -6.40 -2.07 -5.70
N LEU A 89 -6.17 -2.38 -4.43
CA LEU A 89 -6.02 -3.74 -3.93
C LEU A 89 -7.09 -4.01 -2.86
N VAL A 90 -7.78 -5.12 -3.00
CA VAL A 90 -8.84 -5.57 -2.07
C VAL A 90 -8.42 -6.77 -1.23
N ASN A 91 -7.14 -7.15 -1.28
CA ASN A 91 -6.55 -8.22 -0.48
C ASN A 91 -5.26 -7.77 0.24
N GLY A 92 -5.28 -6.53 0.73
CA GLY A 92 -4.18 -5.93 1.49
C GLY A 92 -2.90 -5.71 0.68
N SER A 93 -1.91 -5.11 1.32
CA SER A 93 -0.54 -5.02 0.77
C SER A 93 0.11 -6.40 0.55
N THR A 94 -0.49 -7.46 1.08
CA THR A 94 -0.11 -8.84 0.75
C THR A 94 -0.13 -9.07 -0.76
N SER A 95 -1.24 -8.73 -1.43
CA SER A 95 -1.31 -8.83 -2.90
C SER A 95 -0.36 -7.86 -3.59
N GLY A 96 -0.16 -6.66 -3.04
CA GLY A 96 0.82 -5.70 -3.57
C GLY A 96 2.24 -6.26 -3.57
N ASN A 97 2.69 -6.85 -2.46
CA ASN A 97 4.01 -7.49 -2.36
C ASN A 97 4.16 -8.65 -3.36
N LEU A 98 3.12 -9.49 -3.51
CA LEU A 98 3.13 -10.57 -4.48
C LEU A 98 3.24 -10.03 -5.91
N ILE A 99 2.45 -9.02 -6.27
CA ILE A 99 2.45 -8.40 -7.59
C ILE A 99 3.83 -7.80 -7.89
N MET A 100 4.41 -7.04 -6.95
CA MET A 100 5.74 -6.44 -7.12
C MET A 100 6.80 -7.49 -7.46
N LEU A 101 6.84 -8.60 -6.72
CA LEU A 101 7.85 -9.64 -6.92
C LEU A 101 7.61 -10.45 -8.20
N VAL A 102 6.37 -10.86 -8.48
CA VAL A 102 6.04 -11.68 -9.65
C VAL A 102 6.17 -10.88 -10.96
N SER A 103 5.89 -9.57 -10.93
CA SER A 103 6.02 -8.71 -12.13
C SER A 103 7.46 -8.29 -12.43
N SER A 104 8.33 -8.29 -11.42
CA SER A 104 9.71 -7.78 -11.54
C SER A 104 10.76 -8.88 -11.72
N LEU A 105 10.46 -10.10 -11.30
CA LEU A 105 11.44 -11.18 -11.17
C LEU A 105 10.99 -12.44 -11.88
N LYS A 106 11.98 -13.20 -12.37
CA LYS A 106 11.84 -14.54 -12.94
C LYS A 106 12.59 -15.55 -12.08
N ALA A 107 12.39 -16.83 -12.36
CA ALA A 107 13.10 -17.92 -11.69
C ALA A 107 14.62 -17.69 -11.77
N ASN A 108 15.30 -17.83 -10.63
CA ASN A 108 16.73 -17.63 -10.41
C ASN A 108 17.23 -16.16 -10.50
N ASP A 109 16.37 -15.17 -10.77
CA ASP A 109 16.77 -13.77 -10.62
C ASP A 109 17.12 -13.48 -9.17
N LYS A 110 18.25 -12.80 -8.94
CA LYS A 110 18.68 -12.44 -7.57
C LYS A 110 18.01 -11.17 -7.09
N ILE A 111 17.59 -11.20 -5.82
CA ILE A 111 17.03 -10.05 -5.13
C ILE A 111 17.65 -9.89 -3.74
N ILE A 112 18.06 -8.67 -3.39
CA ILE A 112 18.55 -8.34 -2.03
C ILE A 112 17.39 -7.79 -1.21
N LEU A 113 17.20 -8.30 0.01
CA LEU A 113 16.08 -7.91 0.87
C LEU A 113 16.42 -8.11 2.36
N PRO A 114 15.74 -7.38 3.28
CA PRO A 114 15.90 -7.57 4.72
C PRO A 114 15.40 -8.95 5.17
N ARG A 115 16.00 -9.50 6.23
CA ARG A 115 15.55 -10.78 6.81
C ARG A 115 14.19 -10.68 7.52
N ASN A 116 13.80 -9.48 7.97
CA ASN A 116 12.55 -9.18 8.67
C ASN A 116 11.39 -8.78 7.74
N VAL A 117 11.42 -9.15 6.47
CA VAL A 117 10.31 -8.91 5.55
C VAL A 117 9.01 -9.58 5.99
N HIS A 118 7.89 -8.99 5.59
CA HIS A 118 6.58 -9.62 5.82
C HIS A 118 6.48 -10.97 5.09
N LYS A 119 5.74 -11.92 5.66
CA LYS A 119 5.59 -13.27 5.08
C LYS A 119 5.11 -13.27 3.62
N SER A 120 4.35 -12.27 3.19
CA SER A 120 3.92 -12.15 1.79
C SER A 120 5.08 -11.97 0.82
N VAL A 121 6.19 -11.38 1.26
CA VAL A 121 7.42 -11.26 0.45
C VAL A 121 8.04 -12.63 0.25
N ILE A 122 8.12 -13.45 1.29
CA ILE A 122 8.58 -14.84 1.19
C ILE A 122 7.68 -15.65 0.23
N ASN A 123 6.36 -15.48 0.33
CA ASN A 123 5.43 -16.11 -0.60
C ASN A 123 5.66 -15.64 -2.04
N GLY A 124 5.95 -14.35 -2.24
CA GLY A 124 6.28 -13.80 -3.56
C GLY A 124 7.58 -14.35 -4.14
N LEU A 125 8.60 -14.58 -3.30
CA LEU A 125 9.83 -15.27 -3.72
C LEU A 125 9.56 -16.72 -4.19
N ILE A 126 8.70 -17.44 -3.47
CA ILE A 126 8.29 -18.79 -3.85
C ILE A 126 7.57 -18.77 -5.21
N LEU A 127 6.63 -17.83 -5.40
CA LEU A 127 5.85 -17.74 -6.63
C LEU A 127 6.68 -17.28 -7.84
N SER A 128 7.62 -16.36 -7.66
CA SER A 128 8.50 -15.89 -8.73
C SER A 128 9.66 -16.85 -9.03
N GLY A 129 10.04 -17.69 -8.06
CA GLY A 129 11.22 -18.53 -8.13
C GLY A 129 12.53 -17.75 -7.99
N ALA A 130 12.48 -16.51 -7.52
CA ALA A 130 13.64 -15.65 -7.34
C ALA A 130 14.56 -16.14 -6.22
N ALA A 131 15.86 -15.90 -6.37
CA ALA A 131 16.91 -16.27 -5.42
C ALA A 131 17.19 -15.12 -4.43
N PRO A 132 16.82 -15.25 -3.13
CA PRO A 132 17.01 -14.18 -2.16
C PRO A 132 18.43 -14.09 -1.62
N ILE A 133 18.92 -12.86 -1.44
CA ILE A 133 20.11 -12.51 -0.67
C ILE A 133 19.63 -11.70 0.53
N PHE A 134 19.63 -12.33 1.71
CA PHE A 134 19.11 -11.71 2.92
C PHE A 134 20.14 -10.82 3.60
N LEU A 135 19.76 -9.59 3.92
CA LEU A 135 20.50 -8.69 4.80
C LEU A 135 19.92 -8.72 6.21
N MET A 136 20.79 -8.73 7.20
CA MET A 136 20.38 -8.63 8.60
C MET A 136 20.17 -7.17 8.97
N PRO A 137 18.97 -6.78 9.44
CA PRO A 137 18.75 -5.44 9.96
C PRO A 137 19.53 -5.22 11.26
N GLU A 138 19.82 -3.96 11.56
CA GLU A 138 20.39 -3.58 12.86
C GLU A 138 19.39 -3.86 13.99
N ILE A 139 19.87 -4.44 15.09
CA ILE A 139 19.06 -4.70 16.28
C ILE A 139 19.59 -3.80 17.39
N ASP A 140 18.71 -3.02 18.00
CA ASP A 140 19.05 -2.21 19.18
C ASP A 140 19.39 -3.14 20.34
N LYS A 141 20.59 -3.00 20.91
CA LYS A 141 21.12 -3.92 21.93
C LYS A 141 20.37 -3.83 23.28
N ASN A 142 19.71 -2.70 23.54
CA ASN A 142 19.04 -2.46 24.83
C ASN A 142 17.57 -2.86 24.79
N THR A 143 16.93 -2.68 23.65
CA THR A 143 15.48 -2.88 23.47
C THR A 143 15.14 -4.10 22.63
N GLU A 144 16.14 -4.73 22.00
CA GLU A 144 16.00 -5.82 21.02
C GLU A 144 15.10 -5.47 19.83
N ILE A 145 14.81 -4.18 19.65
CA ILE A 145 13.98 -3.70 18.54
C ILE A 145 14.78 -3.76 17.23
N VAL A 146 14.14 -4.33 16.21
CA VAL A 146 14.70 -4.42 14.88
C VAL A 146 14.57 -3.07 14.17
N ASN A 147 15.70 -2.48 13.85
CA ASN A 147 15.83 -1.21 13.13
C ASN A 147 15.92 -1.41 11.60
N GLN A 148 16.51 -0.45 10.92
CA GLN A 148 16.76 -0.49 9.48
C GLN A 148 18.15 -1.06 9.16
N ILE A 149 18.37 -1.32 7.90
CA ILE A 149 19.68 -1.64 7.32
C ILE A 149 20.34 -0.34 6.89
N SER A 150 21.61 -0.13 7.28
CA SER A 150 22.35 1.07 6.90
C SER A 150 22.59 1.17 5.40
N PHE A 151 22.76 2.39 4.87
CA PHE A 151 23.13 2.58 3.47
C PHE A 151 24.42 1.84 3.08
N ASN A 152 25.40 1.80 3.99
CA ASN A 152 26.66 1.13 3.72
C ASN A 152 26.50 -0.38 3.55
N GLU A 153 25.62 -1.03 4.31
CA GLU A 153 25.31 -2.45 4.15
C GLU A 153 24.57 -2.72 2.83
N TRP A 154 23.61 -1.87 2.45
CA TRP A 154 22.96 -1.93 1.14
C TRP A 154 23.99 -1.79 0.01
N LYS A 155 24.87 -0.77 0.08
CA LYS A 155 25.93 -0.53 -0.90
C LYS A 155 26.84 -1.73 -1.04
N LYS A 156 27.36 -2.27 0.07
CA LYS A 156 28.23 -3.45 0.11
C LYS A 156 27.56 -4.66 -0.54
N ALA A 157 26.29 -4.92 -0.21
CA ALA A 157 25.57 -6.05 -0.77
C ALA A 157 25.35 -5.92 -2.28
N ILE A 158 25.01 -4.73 -2.77
CA ILE A 158 24.84 -4.43 -4.19
C ILE A 158 26.18 -4.60 -4.93
N ASP A 159 27.26 -4.05 -4.39
CA ASP A 159 28.59 -4.14 -5.01
C ASP A 159 29.13 -5.57 -5.08
N SER A 160 28.77 -6.40 -4.10
CA SER A 160 29.18 -7.80 -4.04
C SER A 160 28.35 -8.74 -4.93
N ASN A 161 27.25 -8.24 -5.55
CA ASN A 161 26.33 -9.04 -6.33
C ASN A 161 25.92 -8.31 -7.62
N SER A 162 26.81 -8.32 -8.62
CA SER A 162 26.65 -7.54 -9.87
C SER A 162 25.47 -7.99 -10.75
N ASP A 163 24.93 -9.18 -10.52
CA ASP A 163 23.82 -9.80 -11.26
C ASP A 163 22.45 -9.66 -10.56
N VAL A 164 22.38 -8.87 -9.49
CA VAL A 164 21.12 -8.57 -8.80
C VAL A 164 20.16 -7.79 -9.70
N LYS A 165 18.92 -8.24 -9.76
CA LYS A 165 17.85 -7.60 -10.57
C LYS A 165 17.04 -6.57 -9.78
N ALA A 166 16.80 -6.84 -8.49
CA ALA A 166 16.01 -5.95 -7.65
C ALA A 166 16.52 -5.90 -6.21
N ILE A 167 16.17 -4.83 -5.52
CA ILE A 167 16.20 -4.76 -4.06
C ILE A 167 14.79 -4.57 -3.52
N PHE A 168 14.52 -5.12 -2.34
CA PHE A 168 13.26 -4.96 -1.63
C PHE A 168 13.50 -4.30 -0.29
N ILE A 169 12.81 -3.20 0.00
CA ILE A 169 13.00 -2.38 1.21
C ILE A 169 11.69 -2.35 2.00
N ILE A 170 11.77 -2.40 3.32
CA ILE A 170 10.64 -2.09 4.22
C ILE A 170 10.85 -0.67 4.75
N ASN A 171 9.91 0.24 4.50
CA ASN A 171 10.03 1.62 4.97
C ASN A 171 8.66 2.27 5.23
N PRO A 172 8.27 2.46 6.49
CA PRO A 172 8.99 2.15 7.73
C PRO A 172 8.94 0.66 8.09
N THR A 173 9.80 0.25 9.03
CA THR A 173 9.66 -1.06 9.68
C THR A 173 8.39 -1.12 10.54
N TYR A 174 8.04 -2.31 11.06
CA TYR A 174 6.92 -2.49 11.99
C TYR A 174 7.02 -1.57 13.22
N PHE A 175 8.24 -1.28 13.67
CA PHE A 175 8.51 -0.41 14.82
C PHE A 175 8.68 1.07 14.49
N GLY A 176 8.44 1.45 13.22
CA GLY A 176 8.47 2.84 12.77
C GLY A 176 9.85 3.35 12.34
N ALA A 177 10.89 2.51 12.34
CA ALA A 177 12.21 2.92 11.86
C ALA A 177 12.22 3.13 10.33
N THR A 178 12.85 4.22 9.87
CA THR A 178 13.01 4.57 8.46
C THR A 178 14.48 4.57 8.03
N CYS A 179 14.76 4.36 6.75
CA CYS A 179 16.11 4.41 6.18
C CYS A 179 16.32 5.65 5.31
N ASP A 180 17.58 5.90 4.90
CA ASP A 180 17.91 6.90 3.87
C ASP A 180 17.50 6.38 2.49
N LEU A 181 16.18 6.31 2.28
CA LEU A 181 15.58 5.70 1.11
C LEU A 181 16.06 6.34 -0.19
N LYS A 182 16.24 7.68 -0.20
CA LYS A 182 16.71 8.41 -1.38
C LYS A 182 18.09 7.97 -1.83
N LYS A 183 19.04 7.81 -0.89
CA LYS A 183 20.39 7.34 -1.21
C LYS A 183 20.39 5.92 -1.74
N ILE A 184 19.60 5.04 -1.10
CA ILE A 184 19.52 3.63 -1.50
C ILE A 184 18.93 3.52 -2.91
N VAL A 185 17.82 4.21 -3.19
CA VAL A 185 17.18 4.22 -4.51
C VAL A 185 18.13 4.75 -5.57
N HIS A 186 18.77 5.90 -5.33
CA HIS A 186 19.71 6.49 -6.29
C HIS A 186 20.86 5.52 -6.63
N TYR A 187 21.49 4.93 -5.62
CA TYR A 187 22.57 3.99 -5.79
C TYR A 187 22.17 2.72 -6.55
N ALA A 188 21.00 2.16 -6.26
CA ALA A 188 20.46 1.01 -6.97
C ALA A 188 20.19 1.35 -8.45
N HIS A 189 19.61 2.52 -8.72
CA HIS A 189 19.30 2.97 -10.07
C HIS A 189 20.54 3.25 -10.92
N GLU A 190 21.66 3.74 -10.35
CA GLU A 190 22.95 3.88 -11.05
C GLU A 190 23.45 2.53 -11.60
N LYS A 191 23.05 1.42 -10.99
CA LYS A 191 23.37 0.05 -11.40
C LYS A 191 22.21 -0.64 -12.14
N ASN A 192 21.19 0.12 -12.54
CA ASN A 192 19.99 -0.39 -13.22
C ASN A 192 19.24 -1.49 -12.44
N ILE A 193 19.24 -1.42 -11.11
CA ILE A 193 18.56 -2.35 -10.21
C ILE A 193 17.18 -1.80 -9.88
N ILE A 194 16.13 -2.64 -9.95
CA ILE A 194 14.74 -2.31 -9.59
C ILE A 194 14.62 -2.13 -8.07
N VAL A 195 13.90 -1.11 -7.64
CA VAL A 195 13.65 -0.83 -6.21
C VAL A 195 12.17 -1.00 -5.88
N LEU A 196 11.89 -2.00 -5.03
CA LEU A 196 10.58 -2.34 -4.52
C LEU A 196 10.49 -1.96 -3.05
N VAL A 197 9.40 -1.29 -2.64
CA VAL A 197 9.26 -0.80 -1.26
C VAL A 197 7.94 -1.24 -0.64
N ASP A 198 8.02 -1.90 0.51
CA ASP A 198 6.85 -2.15 1.37
C ASP A 198 6.66 -0.96 2.32
N GLU A 199 5.72 -0.10 1.99
CA GLU A 199 5.28 1.03 2.83
C GLU A 199 3.93 0.74 3.52
N ALA A 200 3.63 -0.54 3.82
CA ALA A 200 2.34 -0.90 4.43
C ALA A 200 2.05 -0.12 5.73
N HIS A 201 3.07 0.31 6.46
CA HIS A 201 2.94 1.15 7.65
C HIS A 201 3.20 2.64 7.38
N GLY A 202 3.49 3.03 6.14
CA GLY A 202 3.90 4.38 5.72
C GLY A 202 2.87 5.15 4.89
N SER A 203 1.63 4.66 4.71
CA SER A 203 0.66 5.29 3.81
C SER A 203 0.37 6.76 4.13
N HIS A 204 0.47 7.15 5.39
CA HIS A 204 0.27 8.53 5.85
C HIS A 204 1.44 9.47 5.54
N PHE A 205 2.64 8.95 5.20
CA PHE A 205 3.81 9.79 4.88
C PHE A 205 3.55 10.71 3.68
N TYR A 206 2.75 10.28 2.73
CA TYR A 206 2.41 11.01 1.51
C TYR A 206 1.63 12.32 1.75
N PHE A 207 1.06 12.48 2.94
CA PHE A 207 0.10 13.56 3.23
C PHE A 207 0.59 14.55 4.29
N SER A 208 1.87 14.50 4.68
CA SER A 208 2.46 15.44 5.62
C SER A 208 3.96 15.61 5.37
N ASN A 209 4.41 16.86 5.23
CA ASN A 209 5.83 17.21 5.11
C ASN A 209 6.61 17.12 6.46
N LYS A 210 5.95 16.73 7.53
CA LYS A 210 6.54 16.48 8.86
C LYS A 210 6.93 15.02 9.06
N LEU A 211 6.65 14.17 8.09
CA LEU A 211 6.90 12.74 8.11
C LEU A 211 8.04 12.37 7.15
N PRO A 212 8.60 11.15 7.26
CA PRO A 212 9.71 10.71 6.43
C PRO A 212 9.39 10.71 4.94
N MET A 213 10.45 10.67 4.12
CA MET A 213 10.33 10.61 2.66
C MET A 213 9.65 9.32 2.21
N THR A 214 8.72 9.45 1.26
CA THR A 214 7.98 8.33 0.66
C THR A 214 8.76 7.66 -0.46
N ALA A 215 8.39 6.43 -0.81
CA ALA A 215 9.01 5.68 -1.90
C ALA A 215 8.90 6.41 -3.24
N MET A 216 7.73 6.96 -3.55
CA MET A 216 7.53 7.70 -4.81
C MET A 216 8.33 9.00 -4.86
N ALA A 217 8.49 9.70 -3.73
CA ALA A 217 9.35 10.88 -3.65
C ALA A 217 10.84 10.54 -3.75
N ALA A 218 11.26 9.39 -3.24
CA ALA A 218 12.61 8.86 -3.39
C ALA A 218 12.91 8.36 -4.80
N GLY A 219 11.89 8.10 -5.63
CA GLY A 219 12.02 7.60 -6.99
C GLY A 219 12.02 6.07 -7.11
N ALA A 220 11.55 5.33 -6.10
CA ALA A 220 11.41 3.88 -6.18
C ALA A 220 10.46 3.47 -7.31
N ASP A 221 10.67 2.27 -7.88
CA ASP A 221 9.91 1.81 -9.04
C ASP A 221 8.51 1.31 -8.68
N MET A 222 8.37 0.64 -7.53
CA MET A 222 7.06 0.25 -7.01
C MET A 222 7.00 0.35 -5.49
N SER A 223 5.80 0.65 -4.98
CA SER A 223 5.52 0.62 -3.55
C SER A 223 4.10 0.14 -3.26
N THR A 224 3.92 -0.60 -2.18
CA THR A 224 2.59 -0.99 -1.69
C THR A 224 2.27 -0.32 -0.37
N LEU A 225 1.01 0.16 -0.23
CA LEU A 225 0.51 0.92 0.91
C LEU A 225 -0.74 0.27 1.49
N SER A 226 -0.73 -0.06 2.78
CA SER A 226 -1.96 -0.45 3.49
C SER A 226 -2.73 0.79 3.93
N ILE A 227 -3.64 1.27 3.09
CA ILE A 227 -4.43 2.47 3.42
C ILE A 227 -5.31 2.22 4.64
N HIS A 228 -5.76 0.96 4.83
CA HIS A 228 -6.53 0.56 6.01
C HIS A 228 -5.77 0.66 7.34
N LYS A 229 -4.42 0.66 7.36
CA LYS A 229 -3.65 0.74 8.60
C LYS A 229 -3.56 2.18 9.13
N THR A 230 -3.21 3.14 8.26
CA THR A 230 -2.90 4.51 8.67
C THR A 230 -3.58 5.58 7.82
N GLY A 231 -4.31 5.21 6.76
CA GLY A 231 -4.97 6.12 5.82
C GLY A 231 -6.48 6.25 5.99
N GLY A 232 -7.12 5.38 6.82
CA GLY A 232 -8.54 5.51 7.17
C GLY A 232 -9.51 4.79 6.23
N SER A 233 -9.07 3.92 5.34
CA SER A 233 -9.94 3.04 4.56
C SER A 233 -10.29 1.76 5.34
N LEU A 234 -11.19 0.93 4.80
CA LEU A 234 -11.61 -0.31 5.44
C LEU A 234 -10.53 -1.40 5.36
N THR A 235 -10.54 -2.33 6.31
CA THR A 235 -9.61 -3.47 6.35
C THR A 235 -9.53 -4.19 5.01
N GLN A 236 -8.35 -4.65 4.61
CA GLN A 236 -7.95 -5.23 3.32
C GLN A 236 -7.74 -4.22 2.19
N SER A 237 -8.29 -3.02 2.24
CA SER A 237 -8.10 -2.03 1.18
C SER A 237 -6.69 -1.45 1.22
N SER A 238 -6.02 -1.51 0.08
CA SER A 238 -4.61 -1.13 -0.10
C SER A 238 -4.40 -0.59 -1.51
N VAL A 239 -3.20 -0.09 -1.80
CA VAL A 239 -2.84 0.34 -3.15
C VAL A 239 -1.43 -0.12 -3.51
N LEU A 240 -1.22 -0.37 -4.79
CA LEU A 240 0.08 -0.51 -5.42
C LEU A 240 0.36 0.74 -6.23
N LEU A 241 1.48 1.38 -5.97
CA LEU A 241 1.98 2.55 -6.69
C LEU A 241 3.12 2.12 -7.60
N VAL A 242 3.16 2.66 -8.81
CA VAL A 242 4.22 2.38 -9.79
C VAL A 242 4.74 3.69 -10.35
N LYS A 243 6.08 3.76 -10.55
CA LYS A 243 6.77 4.93 -11.08
C LYS A 243 7.92 4.54 -11.98
N GLY A 244 8.10 5.29 -13.08
CA GLY A 244 9.12 5.02 -14.07
C GLY A 244 8.79 3.81 -14.96
N ASN A 245 9.79 3.33 -15.68
CA ASN A 245 9.64 2.29 -16.71
C ASN A 245 10.56 1.08 -16.55
N ARG A 246 11.25 0.93 -15.39
CA ARG A 246 12.09 -0.24 -15.13
C ARG A 246 11.30 -1.53 -14.98
N VAL A 247 10.06 -1.42 -14.52
CA VAL A 247 9.12 -2.53 -14.49
C VAL A 247 8.13 -2.36 -15.63
N ASN A 248 7.95 -3.40 -16.43
CA ASN A 248 7.04 -3.36 -17.57
C ASN A 248 5.58 -3.34 -17.10
N GLU A 249 4.81 -2.35 -17.52
CA GLU A 249 3.40 -2.22 -17.15
C GLU A 249 2.57 -3.45 -17.54
N PHE A 250 2.87 -4.09 -18.67
CA PHE A 250 2.19 -5.33 -19.08
C PHE A 250 2.38 -6.45 -18.05
N GLU A 251 3.61 -6.63 -17.52
CA GLU A 251 3.88 -7.64 -16.49
C GLU A 251 3.21 -7.29 -15.15
N VAL A 252 3.13 -6.01 -14.79
CA VAL A 252 2.36 -5.57 -13.62
C VAL A 252 0.89 -5.90 -13.78
N ASN A 253 0.28 -5.57 -14.92
CA ASN A 253 -1.14 -5.85 -15.21
C ASN A 253 -1.43 -7.36 -15.22
N LYS A 254 -0.56 -8.15 -15.82
CA LYS A 254 -0.65 -9.62 -15.86
C LYS A 254 -0.60 -10.22 -14.45
N SER A 255 0.37 -9.79 -13.63
CA SER A 255 0.52 -10.24 -12.25
C SER A 255 -0.64 -9.78 -11.37
N PHE A 256 -1.13 -8.56 -11.59
CA PHE A 256 -2.32 -8.04 -10.92
C PHE A 256 -3.54 -8.93 -11.20
N ASN A 257 -3.81 -9.24 -12.46
CA ASN A 257 -4.93 -10.09 -12.86
C ASN A 257 -4.80 -11.54 -12.36
N LEU A 258 -3.57 -12.06 -12.23
CA LEU A 258 -3.33 -13.39 -11.68
C LEU A 258 -3.63 -13.48 -10.18
N ILE A 259 -3.37 -12.40 -9.43
CA ILE A 259 -3.39 -12.39 -7.95
C ILE A 259 -4.69 -11.80 -7.40
N THR A 260 -5.38 -10.96 -8.17
CA THR A 260 -6.57 -10.25 -7.73
C THR A 260 -7.84 -11.09 -7.97
N THR A 261 -8.79 -10.99 -7.04
CA THR A 261 -10.11 -11.62 -7.17
C THR A 261 -10.91 -11.02 -8.32
N THR A 262 -11.70 -11.83 -9.01
CA THR A 262 -12.68 -11.39 -10.03
C THR A 262 -13.96 -10.80 -9.43
N SER A 263 -14.12 -10.90 -8.09
CA SER A 263 -15.28 -10.38 -7.35
C SER A 263 -14.84 -9.38 -6.27
N PRO A 264 -14.31 -8.21 -6.65
CA PRO A 264 -13.84 -7.22 -5.68
C PRO A 264 -15.01 -6.60 -4.92
N SER A 265 -14.83 -6.39 -3.61
CA SER A 265 -15.82 -5.70 -2.78
C SER A 265 -15.88 -4.21 -3.13
N SER A 266 -17.05 -3.74 -3.57
CA SER A 266 -17.28 -2.32 -3.89
C SER A 266 -17.14 -1.41 -2.66
N ILE A 267 -17.48 -1.91 -1.47
CA ILE A 267 -17.28 -1.17 -0.21
C ILE A 267 -15.81 -0.84 0.03
N LEU A 268 -14.91 -1.80 -0.26
CA LEU A 268 -13.47 -1.57 -0.11
C LEU A 268 -12.95 -0.56 -1.12
N LEU A 269 -13.38 -0.64 -2.38
CA LEU A 269 -12.99 0.31 -3.43
C LEU A 269 -13.48 1.73 -3.12
N ALA A 270 -14.75 1.88 -2.70
CA ALA A 270 -15.31 3.16 -2.29
C ALA A 270 -14.56 3.75 -1.08
N SER A 271 -14.17 2.90 -0.12
CA SER A 271 -13.39 3.35 1.04
C SER A 271 -12.01 3.88 0.68
N LEU A 272 -11.35 3.35 -0.37
CA LEU A 272 -10.07 3.85 -0.88
C LEU A 272 -10.21 5.24 -1.48
N ASP A 273 -11.23 5.46 -2.32
CA ASP A 273 -11.45 6.75 -2.96
C ASP A 273 -11.83 7.83 -1.92
N ALA A 274 -12.69 7.49 -0.96
CA ALA A 274 -13.02 8.36 0.17
C ALA A 274 -11.79 8.70 1.03
N ALA A 275 -10.96 7.71 1.34
CA ALA A 275 -9.75 7.89 2.14
C ALA A 275 -8.73 8.80 1.44
N ARG A 276 -8.52 8.65 0.11
CA ARG A 276 -7.67 9.55 -0.67
C ARG A 276 -8.09 11.01 -0.51
N LYS A 277 -9.38 11.31 -0.75
CA LYS A 277 -9.92 12.67 -0.61
C LYS A 277 -9.72 13.21 0.81
N PHE A 278 -10.05 12.42 1.82
CA PHE A 278 -9.84 12.80 3.22
C PHE A 278 -8.37 13.13 3.51
N LEU A 279 -7.45 12.28 3.09
CA LEU A 279 -6.01 12.45 3.32
C LEU A 279 -5.46 13.70 2.64
N VAL A 280 -5.86 13.98 1.41
CA VAL A 280 -5.44 15.20 0.67
C VAL A 280 -5.91 16.48 1.37
N PHE A 281 -7.15 16.52 1.83
CA PHE A 281 -7.72 17.78 2.37
C PHE A 281 -7.55 17.95 3.88
N LYS A 282 -7.57 16.85 4.63
CA LYS A 282 -7.57 16.89 6.10
C LYS A 282 -6.40 16.12 6.72
N GLY A 283 -5.68 15.29 5.93
CA GLY A 283 -4.60 14.43 6.43
C GLY A 283 -3.53 15.21 7.18
N SER A 284 -3.00 16.30 6.61
CA SER A 284 -1.94 17.09 7.24
C SER A 284 -2.32 17.60 8.64
N ALA A 285 -3.54 18.11 8.83
CA ALA A 285 -4.00 18.62 10.13
C ALA A 285 -4.18 17.48 11.16
N HIS A 286 -4.75 16.34 10.74
CA HIS A 286 -4.91 15.17 11.61
C HIS A 286 -3.56 14.57 11.99
N LEU A 287 -2.62 14.46 11.05
CA LEU A 287 -1.28 13.94 11.29
C LEU A 287 -0.46 14.86 12.21
N TYR A 288 -0.57 16.18 12.06
CA TYR A 288 0.04 17.12 12.99
C TYR A 288 -0.44 16.89 14.43
N LYS A 289 -1.77 16.74 14.62
CA LYS A 289 -2.33 16.42 15.94
C LYS A 289 -1.84 15.07 16.46
N ALA A 290 -1.80 14.03 15.61
CA ALA A 290 -1.33 12.71 16.00
C ALA A 290 0.16 12.73 16.41
N ILE A 291 1.02 13.43 15.68
CA ILE A 291 2.45 13.60 16.03
C ILE A 291 2.59 14.28 17.40
N LYS A 292 1.83 15.35 17.65
CA LYS A 292 1.85 16.02 18.94
C LYS A 292 1.44 15.10 20.08
N LEU A 293 0.36 14.32 19.90
CA LEU A 293 -0.12 13.38 20.92
C LEU A 293 0.88 12.24 21.15
N ALA A 294 1.52 11.72 20.08
CA ALA A 294 2.54 10.69 20.18
C ALA A 294 3.76 11.17 20.98
N ARG A 295 4.22 12.41 20.77
CA ARG A 295 5.31 13.00 21.56
C ARG A 295 4.94 13.12 23.03
N GLN A 296 3.77 13.67 23.34
CA GLN A 296 3.28 13.76 24.72
C GLN A 296 3.14 12.39 25.40
N ALA A 297 2.68 11.37 24.65
CA ALA A 297 2.59 10.00 25.17
C ALA A 297 3.97 9.45 25.51
N LYS A 298 4.97 9.62 24.64
CA LYS A 298 6.37 9.21 24.89
C LYS A 298 6.95 9.88 26.15
N GLU A 299 6.82 11.21 26.25
CA GLU A 299 7.27 11.97 27.42
C GLU A 299 6.63 11.47 28.73
N ARG A 300 5.34 11.15 28.70
CA ARG A 300 4.62 10.59 29.88
C ARG A 300 5.05 9.16 30.20
N ILE A 301 5.29 8.31 29.20
CA ILE A 301 5.77 6.94 29.39
C ILE A 301 7.15 6.96 30.04
N ASP A 302 8.05 7.82 29.58
CA ASP A 302 9.42 7.94 30.11
C ASP A 302 9.47 8.41 31.59
N GLN A 303 8.36 8.97 32.10
CA GLN A 303 8.23 9.34 33.52
C GLN A 303 7.77 8.18 34.40
N ILE A 304 7.35 7.05 33.85
CA ILE A 304 6.88 5.89 34.59
C ILE A 304 8.12 5.02 34.95
N PRO A 305 8.40 4.75 36.23
CA PRO A 305 9.52 3.91 36.60
C PRO A 305 9.48 2.53 35.93
N GLY A 306 10.58 2.14 35.31
CA GLY A 306 10.70 0.84 34.62
C GLY A 306 10.18 0.84 33.17
N PHE A 307 9.65 1.96 32.66
CA PHE A 307 9.25 2.10 31.27
C PHE A 307 10.14 3.08 30.50
N LYS A 308 10.36 2.79 29.23
CA LYS A 308 11.08 3.67 28.30
C LYS A 308 10.40 3.65 26.93
N ALA A 309 10.03 4.81 26.42
CA ALA A 309 9.54 4.90 25.05
C ALA A 309 10.71 4.79 24.07
N HIS A 310 10.65 3.86 23.12
CA HIS A 310 11.65 3.77 22.07
C HIS A 310 11.52 4.97 21.12
N SER A 311 12.59 5.75 20.98
CA SER A 311 12.75 6.75 19.93
C SER A 311 14.22 6.81 19.55
N LYS A 312 14.50 6.77 18.24
CA LYS A 312 15.76 7.36 17.72
C LYS A 312 15.41 8.78 17.34
N ASP A 313 16.11 9.76 17.91
CA ASP A 313 16.05 11.16 17.51
C ASP A 313 16.65 11.35 16.11
#